data_8448262fc3cffeee2af364b7f1b25530
#
_entry.id   8448262fc3cffeee2af364b7f1b25530
#
_cell.length_a   1.000
_cell.length_b   1.000
_cell.length_c   1.000
_cell.angle_alpha   90.00
_cell.angle_beta   90.00
_cell.angle_gamma   90.00
#
_symmetry.space_group_name_H-M   'P 1'
#
loop_
_entity.id
_entity.type
_entity.pdbx_description
1 polymer ?
#
loop_
_entity_poly.entity_id
_entity_poly.type
_entity_poly.pdbx_seq_one_letter_code
_entity_poly.pdbx_strand_id
1 'polypeptide(L)'
;MAVDEDKLNSFIGKAMGDLGAAVGAALVLIGDELGLYRALAAESLTSAELAARTGTTERYVREWLANQAAGGYVEYDAERDSYHLNEEQALCLADDSGPVDLPAAYSIVDDLFHVRERAVANFRTGAGMEWGEHHPCLFRATERFFRAGYNASLLPDWLPAMDGVVEKLDAGGSAADVGCGHGVTTILMAQAFPRSEFVG
;
A
#
# COMPACT_ATOMS: atom_id res chain seq x y z
N MET A 1 1.94 -42.10 -18.81
CA MET A 1 3.00 -41.64 -17.89
C MET A 1 2.37 -41.56 -16.51
N ALA A 2 3.01 -42.18 -15.49
CA ALA A 2 2.55 -42.03 -14.11
C ALA A 2 2.83 -40.60 -13.61
N VAL A 3 1.91 -40.05 -12.83
CA VAL A 3 2.11 -38.73 -12.18
C VAL A 3 3.18 -38.89 -11.10
N ASP A 4 4.10 -37.97 -11.06
CA ASP A 4 5.12 -37.84 -10.01
C ASP A 4 4.45 -37.18 -8.79
N GLU A 5 4.20 -37.95 -7.75
CA GLU A 5 3.46 -37.50 -6.55
C GLU A 5 4.18 -36.40 -5.79
N ASP A 6 5.52 -36.41 -5.74
CA ASP A 6 6.30 -35.38 -5.05
C ASP A 6 6.17 -34.04 -5.77
N LYS A 7 6.23 -34.01 -7.08
CA LYS A 7 6.01 -32.80 -7.87
C LYS A 7 4.55 -32.29 -7.75
N LEU A 8 3.60 -33.20 -7.73
CA LEU A 8 2.19 -32.83 -7.54
C LEU A 8 1.98 -32.15 -6.17
N ASN A 9 2.46 -32.78 -5.10
CA ASN A 9 2.33 -32.26 -3.75
C ASN A 9 3.06 -30.91 -3.56
N SER A 10 4.26 -30.78 -4.14
CA SER A 10 4.99 -29.51 -4.13
C SER A 10 4.23 -28.39 -4.84
N PHE A 11 3.64 -28.69 -6.01
CA PHE A 11 2.82 -27.72 -6.75
C PHE A 11 1.53 -27.32 -5.98
N ILE A 12 0.85 -28.30 -5.40
CA ILE A 12 -0.34 -28.05 -4.56
C ILE A 12 0.04 -27.15 -3.36
N GLY A 13 1.14 -27.48 -2.67
CA GLY A 13 1.61 -26.68 -1.53
C GLY A 13 1.90 -25.23 -1.91
N LYS A 14 2.60 -25.03 -3.04
CA LYS A 14 2.82 -23.67 -3.59
C LYS A 14 1.51 -22.95 -3.89
N ALA A 15 0.59 -23.58 -4.61
CA ALA A 15 -0.67 -22.97 -5.02
C ALA A 15 -1.54 -22.61 -3.80
N MET A 16 -1.54 -23.46 -2.76
CA MET A 16 -2.24 -23.16 -1.50
C MET A 16 -1.61 -22.00 -0.73
N GLY A 17 -0.29 -21.88 -0.74
CA GLY A 17 0.41 -20.72 -0.19
C GLY A 17 0.04 -19.42 -0.93
N ASP A 18 0.06 -19.44 -2.26
CA ASP A 18 -0.32 -18.29 -3.10
C ASP A 18 -1.79 -17.88 -2.84
N LEU A 19 -2.70 -18.85 -2.69
CA LEU A 19 -4.10 -18.59 -2.34
C LEU A 19 -4.22 -17.95 -0.95
N GLY A 20 -3.49 -18.48 0.03
CA GLY A 20 -3.44 -17.90 1.39
C GLY A 20 -2.95 -16.45 1.38
N ALA A 21 -1.91 -16.15 0.63
CA ALA A 21 -1.39 -14.79 0.48
C ALA A 21 -2.42 -13.85 -0.18
N ALA A 22 -3.15 -14.32 -1.21
CA ALA A 22 -4.20 -13.53 -1.87
C ALA A 22 -5.37 -13.21 -0.92
N VAL A 23 -5.78 -14.17 -0.07
CA VAL A 23 -6.80 -13.92 0.97
C VAL A 23 -6.26 -12.97 2.03
N GLY A 24 -4.99 -13.14 2.44
CA GLY A 24 -4.30 -12.24 3.36
C GLY A 24 -4.28 -10.79 2.88
N ALA A 25 -4.08 -10.57 1.58
CA ALA A 25 -4.12 -9.23 0.97
C ALA A 25 -5.42 -8.47 1.26
N ALA A 26 -6.58 -9.14 1.16
CA ALA A 26 -7.87 -8.54 1.49
C ALA A 26 -7.97 -8.14 2.96
N LEU A 27 -7.41 -8.96 3.87
CA LEU A 27 -7.40 -8.66 5.30
C LEU A 27 -6.45 -7.50 5.64
N VAL A 28 -5.33 -7.35 4.91
CA VAL A 28 -4.45 -6.18 5.04
C VAL A 28 -5.20 -4.90 4.67
N LEU A 29 -5.94 -4.89 3.56
CA LEU A 29 -6.75 -3.73 3.14
C LEU A 29 -7.85 -3.40 4.16
N ILE A 30 -8.53 -4.40 4.72
CA ILE A 30 -9.52 -4.21 5.79
C ILE A 30 -8.88 -3.58 7.03
N GLY A 31 -7.70 -4.05 7.42
CA GLY A 31 -6.95 -3.51 8.56
C GLY A 31 -6.55 -2.05 8.38
N ASP A 32 -6.12 -1.67 7.18
CA ASP A 32 -5.79 -0.29 6.81
C ASP A 32 -7.04 0.60 6.82
N GLU A 33 -8.10 0.19 6.12
CA GLU A 33 -9.33 0.97 5.99
C GLU A 33 -10.00 1.25 7.35
N LEU A 34 -9.98 0.26 8.26
CA LEU A 34 -10.54 0.39 9.60
C LEU A 34 -9.57 1.00 10.62
N GLY A 35 -8.34 1.32 10.24
CA GLY A 35 -7.32 1.90 11.12
C GLY A 35 -6.80 0.94 12.20
N LEU A 36 -6.94 -0.38 12.01
CA LEU A 36 -6.54 -1.38 13.00
C LEU A 36 -5.02 -1.36 13.22
N TYR A 37 -4.23 -1.26 12.16
CA TYR A 37 -2.76 -1.16 12.28
C TYR A 37 -2.32 0.10 13.02
N ARG A 38 -2.93 1.26 12.72
CA ARG A 38 -2.60 2.52 13.41
C ARG A 38 -2.89 2.45 14.91
N ALA A 39 -3.98 1.79 15.30
CA ALA A 39 -4.31 1.59 16.71
C ALA A 39 -3.29 0.68 17.41
N LEU A 40 -2.85 -0.41 16.75
CA LEU A 40 -1.85 -1.35 17.27
C LEU A 40 -0.42 -0.79 17.28
N ALA A 41 -0.12 0.16 16.41
CA ALA A 41 1.16 0.88 16.41
C ALA A 41 1.29 1.84 17.62
N ALA A 42 0.16 2.36 18.11
CA ALA A 42 0.14 3.28 19.24
C ALA A 42 0.31 2.58 20.58
N GLU A 43 -0.25 1.37 20.73
CA GLU A 43 -0.17 0.60 21.97
C GLU A 43 -0.59 -0.87 21.77
N SER A 44 -0.20 -1.72 22.74
CA SER A 44 -0.63 -3.12 22.77
C SER A 44 -2.08 -3.21 23.25
N LEU A 45 -2.93 -3.91 22.49
CA LEU A 45 -4.37 -3.99 22.71
C LEU A 45 -4.88 -5.43 22.64
N THR A 46 -5.84 -5.77 23.52
CA THR A 46 -6.67 -6.97 23.36
C THR A 46 -7.64 -6.79 22.18
N SER A 47 -8.27 -7.86 21.73
CA SER A 47 -9.29 -7.78 20.65
C SER A 47 -10.46 -6.88 21.02
N ALA A 48 -10.87 -6.88 22.28
CA ALA A 48 -11.96 -6.04 22.78
C ALA A 48 -11.59 -4.55 22.79
N GLU A 49 -10.38 -4.22 23.25
CA GLU A 49 -9.88 -2.84 23.28
C GLU A 49 -9.67 -2.30 21.88
N LEU A 50 -9.10 -3.08 20.96
CA LEU A 50 -8.94 -2.70 19.57
C LEU A 50 -10.29 -2.43 18.91
N ALA A 51 -11.27 -3.31 19.10
CA ALA A 51 -12.62 -3.14 18.57
C ALA A 51 -13.28 -1.86 19.11
N ALA A 52 -13.17 -1.61 20.42
CA ALA A 52 -13.72 -0.40 21.04
C ALA A 52 -13.05 0.88 20.49
N ARG A 53 -11.72 0.87 20.32
CA ARG A 53 -10.95 2.00 19.79
C ARG A 53 -11.30 2.34 18.35
N THR A 54 -11.53 1.35 17.51
CA THR A 54 -11.77 1.51 16.08
C THR A 54 -13.26 1.53 15.71
N GLY A 55 -14.15 1.39 16.68
CA GLY A 55 -15.61 1.36 16.47
C GLY A 55 -16.06 0.14 15.68
N THR A 56 -15.35 -0.97 15.81
CA THR A 56 -15.60 -2.22 15.08
C THR A 56 -16.20 -3.29 15.99
N THR A 57 -16.54 -4.44 15.43
CA THR A 57 -17.11 -5.58 16.18
C THR A 57 -16.01 -6.54 16.61
N GLU A 58 -15.88 -6.76 17.93
CA GLU A 58 -14.84 -7.59 18.55
C GLU A 58 -14.74 -8.99 17.91
N ARG A 59 -15.85 -9.64 17.59
CA ARG A 59 -15.84 -10.98 16.97
C ARG A 59 -15.08 -11.01 15.65
N TYR A 60 -15.18 -9.96 14.81
CA TYR A 60 -14.44 -9.86 13.57
C TYR A 60 -12.98 -9.46 13.79
N VAL A 61 -12.74 -8.51 14.69
CA VAL A 61 -11.38 -8.07 15.06
C VAL A 61 -10.55 -9.23 15.61
N ARG A 62 -11.12 -10.08 16.44
CA ARG A 62 -10.45 -11.27 16.98
C ARG A 62 -9.98 -12.23 15.88
N GLU A 63 -10.85 -12.53 14.91
CA GLU A 63 -10.49 -13.39 13.76
C GLU A 63 -9.44 -12.73 12.87
N TRP A 64 -9.57 -11.41 12.65
CA TRP A 64 -8.57 -10.64 11.90
C TRP A 64 -7.21 -10.67 12.59
N LEU A 65 -7.15 -10.43 13.90
CA LEU A 65 -5.92 -10.49 14.70
C LEU A 65 -5.27 -11.87 14.66
N ALA A 66 -6.07 -12.94 14.81
CA ALA A 66 -5.56 -14.31 14.72
C ALA A 66 -4.92 -14.59 13.35
N ASN A 67 -5.54 -14.16 12.26
CA ASN A 67 -4.98 -14.26 10.91
C ASN A 67 -3.70 -13.45 10.78
N GLN A 68 -3.70 -12.19 11.21
CA GLN A 68 -2.56 -11.29 11.06
C GLN A 68 -1.36 -11.75 11.90
N ALA A 69 -1.60 -12.26 13.11
CA ALA A 69 -0.55 -12.84 13.95
C ALA A 69 0.03 -14.12 13.33
N ALA A 70 -0.83 -15.02 12.84
CA ALA A 70 -0.39 -16.22 12.13
C ALA A 70 0.39 -15.91 10.85
N GLY A 71 0.08 -14.80 10.19
CA GLY A 71 0.78 -14.31 8.99
C GLY A 71 2.04 -13.48 9.28
N GLY A 72 2.34 -13.18 10.55
CA GLY A 72 3.51 -12.37 10.94
C GLY A 72 3.36 -10.85 10.68
N TYR A 73 2.14 -10.36 10.47
CA TYR A 73 1.84 -8.93 10.31
C TYR A 73 1.62 -8.21 11.63
N VAL A 74 1.29 -8.95 12.69
CA VAL A 74 1.01 -8.44 14.03
C VAL A 74 1.66 -9.37 15.04
N GLU A 75 2.25 -8.83 16.10
CA GLU A 75 2.80 -9.59 17.21
C GLU A 75 1.72 -9.92 18.24
N TYR A 76 1.78 -11.12 18.82
CA TYR A 76 0.88 -11.58 19.88
C TYR A 76 1.64 -11.85 21.16
N ASP A 77 1.23 -11.20 22.25
CA ASP A 77 1.70 -11.45 23.61
C ASP A 77 0.72 -12.39 24.33
N ALA A 78 1.12 -13.66 24.45
CA ALA A 78 0.29 -14.70 25.06
C ALA A 78 0.12 -14.53 26.60
N GLU A 79 1.00 -13.80 27.28
CA GLU A 79 0.89 -13.56 28.73
C GLU A 79 -0.17 -12.50 29.02
N ARG A 80 -0.33 -11.53 28.11
CA ARG A 80 -1.27 -10.41 28.26
C ARG A 80 -2.53 -10.55 27.41
N ASP A 81 -2.60 -11.60 26.58
CA ASP A 81 -3.64 -11.77 25.55
C ASP A 81 -3.85 -10.52 24.70
N SER A 82 -2.74 -9.93 24.25
CA SER A 82 -2.75 -8.65 23.55
C SER A 82 -1.89 -8.67 22.29
N TYR A 83 -2.15 -7.73 21.40
CA TYR A 83 -1.53 -7.62 20.09
C TYR A 83 -0.89 -6.25 19.93
N HIS A 84 0.22 -6.18 19.19
CA HIS A 84 0.90 -4.92 18.88
C HIS A 84 1.66 -5.03 17.56
N LEU A 85 2.13 -3.91 17.05
CA LEU A 85 3.13 -3.87 15.97
C LEU A 85 4.50 -3.61 16.58
N ASN A 86 5.53 -4.32 16.11
CA ASN A 86 6.91 -3.90 16.33
C ASN A 86 7.24 -2.66 15.49
N GLU A 87 8.42 -2.06 15.71
CA GLU A 87 8.80 -0.81 15.04
C GLU A 87 8.83 -0.95 13.51
N GLU A 88 9.35 -2.05 12.99
CA GLU A 88 9.44 -2.32 11.55
C GLU A 88 8.06 -2.54 10.91
N GLN A 89 7.18 -3.27 11.58
CA GLN A 89 5.80 -3.46 11.13
C GLN A 89 5.04 -2.13 11.15
N ALA A 90 5.19 -1.31 12.20
CA ALA A 90 4.53 -0.01 12.31
C ALA A 90 4.95 0.94 11.20
N LEU A 91 6.24 1.02 10.87
CA LEU A 91 6.78 1.86 9.78
C LEU A 91 6.20 1.49 8.40
N CYS A 92 5.85 0.22 8.18
CA CYS A 92 5.38 -0.26 6.88
C CYS A 92 3.85 -0.35 6.77
N LEU A 93 3.13 -0.47 7.91
CA LEU A 93 1.69 -0.75 7.94
C LEU A 93 0.84 0.39 8.49
N ALA A 94 1.44 1.33 9.23
CA ALA A 94 0.70 2.33 9.99
C ALA A 94 1.26 3.75 9.91
N ASP A 95 2.50 3.94 9.49
CA ASP A 95 3.18 5.23 9.47
C ASP A 95 3.23 5.81 8.05
N ASP A 96 2.51 6.91 7.83
CA ASP A 96 2.49 7.63 6.54
C ASP A 96 3.86 8.27 6.18
N SER A 97 4.80 8.35 7.14
CA SER A 97 6.18 8.81 6.94
C SER A 97 7.19 7.67 6.80
N GLY A 98 6.73 6.42 6.89
CA GLY A 98 7.56 5.23 6.73
C GLY A 98 8.17 5.09 5.33
N PRO A 99 9.10 4.16 5.14
CA PRO A 99 9.81 3.99 3.87
C PRO A 99 8.92 3.45 2.75
N VAL A 100 7.80 2.81 3.10
CA VAL A 100 6.84 2.22 2.17
C VAL A 100 5.48 2.07 2.83
N ASP A 101 4.41 2.35 2.08
CA ASP A 101 3.03 2.04 2.47
C ASP A 101 2.65 0.67 1.89
N LEU A 102 2.83 -0.40 2.67
CA LEU A 102 2.51 -1.77 2.22
C LEU A 102 1.02 -1.98 1.99
N PRO A 103 0.08 -1.51 2.83
CA PRO A 103 -1.34 -1.61 2.54
C PRO A 103 -1.72 -1.01 1.18
N ALA A 104 -1.13 0.13 0.81
CA ALA A 104 -1.34 0.71 -0.52
C ALA A 104 -0.89 -0.23 -1.64
N ALA A 105 0.24 -0.92 -1.49
CA ALA A 105 0.70 -1.91 -2.48
C ALA A 105 -0.31 -3.04 -2.70
N TYR A 106 -1.01 -3.48 -1.67
CA TYR A 106 -2.04 -4.53 -1.77
C TYR A 106 -3.28 -4.12 -2.57
N SER A 107 -3.52 -2.81 -2.73
CA SER A 107 -4.62 -2.32 -3.59
C SER A 107 -4.42 -2.64 -5.07
N ILE A 108 -3.19 -2.98 -5.50
CA ILE A 108 -2.94 -3.51 -6.86
C ILE A 108 -3.67 -4.84 -7.05
N VAL A 109 -3.68 -5.69 -6.00
CA VAL A 109 -4.40 -6.98 -6.04
C VAL A 109 -5.90 -6.75 -6.11
N ASP A 110 -6.42 -5.80 -5.35
CA ASP A 110 -7.84 -5.43 -5.36
C ASP A 110 -8.27 -4.92 -6.75
N ASP A 111 -7.51 -4.00 -7.34
CA ASP A 111 -7.77 -3.51 -8.71
C ASP A 111 -7.81 -4.65 -9.73
N LEU A 112 -6.87 -5.59 -9.68
CA LEU A 112 -6.84 -6.73 -10.61
C LEU A 112 -8.12 -7.59 -10.54
N PHE A 113 -8.73 -7.73 -9.38
CA PHE A 113 -10.02 -8.41 -9.25
C PHE A 113 -11.16 -7.57 -9.82
N HIS A 114 -11.16 -6.26 -9.65
CA HIS A 114 -12.16 -5.36 -10.24
C HIS A 114 -12.12 -5.33 -11.77
N VAL A 115 -10.93 -5.28 -12.36
CA VAL A 115 -10.76 -5.18 -13.82
C VAL A 115 -10.68 -6.54 -14.52
N ARG A 116 -10.80 -7.65 -13.81
CA ARG A 116 -10.58 -9.02 -14.33
C ARG A 116 -11.41 -9.32 -15.59
N GLU A 117 -12.68 -8.95 -15.61
CA GLU A 117 -13.56 -9.24 -16.77
C GLU A 117 -13.09 -8.46 -18.01
N ARG A 118 -12.70 -7.21 -17.83
CA ARG A 118 -12.12 -6.39 -18.90
C ARG A 118 -10.80 -6.98 -19.39
N ALA A 119 -9.91 -7.39 -18.46
CA ALA A 119 -8.66 -8.06 -18.83
C ALA A 119 -8.90 -9.32 -19.66
N VAL A 120 -9.86 -10.18 -19.28
CA VAL A 120 -10.22 -11.38 -20.05
C VAL A 120 -10.68 -11.02 -21.48
N ALA A 121 -11.44 -9.95 -21.65
CA ALA A 121 -11.84 -9.47 -22.97
C ALA A 121 -10.63 -8.98 -23.79
N ASN A 122 -9.73 -8.24 -23.17
CA ASN A 122 -8.52 -7.73 -23.82
C ASN A 122 -7.55 -8.83 -24.25
N PHE A 123 -7.40 -9.90 -23.45
CA PHE A 123 -6.66 -11.10 -23.85
C PHE A 123 -7.19 -11.77 -25.12
N ARG A 124 -8.50 -11.66 -25.40
CA ARG A 124 -9.13 -12.21 -26.61
C ARG A 124 -9.02 -11.30 -27.82
N THR A 125 -9.04 -9.99 -27.60
CA THR A 125 -9.16 -8.99 -28.68
C THR A 125 -7.84 -8.32 -29.02
N GLY A 126 -6.85 -8.37 -28.12
CA GLY A 126 -5.62 -7.59 -28.22
C GLY A 126 -5.81 -6.11 -27.90
N ALA A 127 -6.97 -5.70 -27.38
CA ALA A 127 -7.20 -4.31 -26.95
C ALA A 127 -6.38 -4.00 -25.69
N GLY A 128 -5.99 -2.73 -25.53
CA GLY A 128 -5.41 -2.20 -24.29
C GLY A 128 -6.49 -1.86 -23.26
N MET A 129 -6.02 -1.40 -22.10
CA MET A 129 -6.84 -0.76 -21.08
C MET A 129 -6.17 0.56 -20.71
N GLU A 130 -6.92 1.65 -20.80
CA GLU A 130 -6.41 2.96 -20.44
C GLU A 130 -6.29 3.09 -18.93
N TRP A 131 -5.36 3.95 -18.47
CA TRP A 131 -5.18 4.16 -17.02
C TRP A 131 -6.48 4.55 -16.32
N GLY A 132 -7.29 5.41 -16.91
CA GLY A 132 -8.57 5.85 -16.34
C GLY A 132 -9.67 4.77 -16.27
N GLU A 133 -9.46 3.58 -16.86
CA GLU A 133 -10.40 2.44 -16.81
C GLU A 133 -10.19 1.53 -15.59
N HIS A 134 -9.12 1.76 -14.82
CA HIS A 134 -8.85 1.05 -13.57
C HIS A 134 -9.80 1.48 -12.45
N HIS A 135 -9.91 0.65 -11.42
CA HIS A 135 -10.72 0.97 -10.25
C HIS A 135 -10.12 2.14 -9.45
N PRO A 136 -10.92 3.06 -8.89
CA PRO A 136 -10.42 4.21 -8.13
C PRO A 136 -9.51 3.88 -6.95
N CYS A 137 -9.54 2.64 -6.41
CA CYS A 137 -8.62 2.21 -5.35
C CYS A 137 -7.16 2.29 -5.83
N LEU A 138 -6.89 1.92 -7.09
CA LEU A 138 -5.53 1.93 -7.64
C LEU A 138 -4.92 3.34 -7.68
N PHE A 139 -5.71 4.36 -8.04
CA PHE A 139 -5.19 5.74 -8.13
C PHE A 139 -4.75 6.27 -6.76
N ARG A 140 -5.59 6.07 -5.73
CA ARG A 140 -5.26 6.45 -4.35
C ARG A 140 -4.08 5.65 -3.80
N ALA A 141 -4.05 4.36 -4.09
CA ALA A 141 -2.99 3.47 -3.65
C ALA A 141 -1.64 3.81 -4.31
N THR A 142 -1.64 4.11 -5.61
CA THR A 142 -0.43 4.53 -6.33
C THR A 142 0.15 5.80 -5.71
N GLU A 143 -0.71 6.78 -5.43
CA GLU A 143 -0.28 8.02 -4.77
C GLU A 143 0.32 7.74 -3.38
N ARG A 144 -0.37 6.98 -2.52
CA ARG A 144 0.12 6.62 -1.18
C ARG A 144 1.44 5.86 -1.23
N PHE A 145 1.54 4.85 -2.10
CA PHE A 145 2.73 4.00 -2.22
C PHE A 145 3.98 4.79 -2.62
N PHE A 146 3.85 5.71 -3.58
CA PHE A 146 5.00 6.49 -4.06
C PHE A 146 5.30 7.73 -3.22
N ARG A 147 4.38 8.19 -2.38
CA ARG A 147 4.52 9.41 -1.56
C ARG A 147 5.78 9.38 -0.70
N ALA A 148 6.09 8.25 -0.06
CA ALA A 148 7.27 8.09 0.77
C ALA A 148 8.56 8.38 -0.03
N GLY A 149 8.69 7.80 -1.23
CA GLY A 149 9.83 8.04 -2.11
C GLY A 149 9.92 9.49 -2.58
N TYR A 150 8.79 10.11 -2.92
CA TYR A 150 8.76 11.52 -3.33
C TYR A 150 9.20 12.44 -2.18
N ASN A 151 8.68 12.22 -0.97
CA ASN A 151 9.06 12.99 0.21
C ASN A 151 10.56 12.85 0.54
N ALA A 152 11.09 11.64 0.40
CA ALA A 152 12.47 11.36 0.74
C ALA A 152 13.47 11.91 -0.30
N SER A 153 13.16 11.81 -1.59
CA SER A 153 14.18 11.96 -2.63
C SER A 153 13.93 13.08 -3.65
N LEU A 154 12.70 13.58 -3.82
CA LEU A 154 12.42 14.56 -4.87
C LEU A 154 13.27 15.83 -4.73
N LEU A 155 13.23 16.44 -3.56
CA LEU A 155 13.91 17.72 -3.31
C LEU A 155 15.40 17.57 -3.02
N PRO A 156 15.87 16.60 -2.19
CA PRO A 156 17.28 16.49 -1.86
C PRO A 156 18.11 15.80 -2.94
N ASP A 157 17.53 14.89 -3.74
CA ASP A 157 18.30 14.05 -4.64
C ASP A 157 17.95 14.27 -6.12
N TRP A 158 16.67 14.17 -6.49
CA TRP A 158 16.28 14.10 -7.91
C TRP A 158 16.36 15.44 -8.61
N LEU A 159 15.84 16.51 -8.00
CA LEU A 159 15.93 17.85 -8.60
C LEU A 159 17.38 18.34 -8.68
N PRO A 160 18.24 18.21 -7.66
CA PRO A 160 19.65 18.59 -7.75
C PRO A 160 20.47 17.77 -8.75
N ALA A 161 20.05 16.53 -9.08
CA ALA A 161 20.72 15.72 -10.09
C ALA A 161 20.53 16.25 -11.52
N MET A 162 19.60 17.18 -11.72
CA MET A 162 19.34 17.82 -13.03
C MET A 162 20.03 19.18 -13.09
N ASP A 163 20.99 19.35 -13.99
CA ASP A 163 21.80 20.57 -14.12
C ASP A 163 20.93 21.83 -14.29
N GLY A 164 21.12 22.79 -13.38
CA GLY A 164 20.50 24.12 -13.43
C GLY A 164 19.00 24.17 -13.11
N VAL A 165 18.37 23.04 -12.74
CA VAL A 165 16.93 22.99 -12.45
C VAL A 165 16.62 23.70 -11.15
N VAL A 166 17.36 23.44 -10.09
CA VAL A 166 17.14 24.07 -8.77
C VAL A 166 17.30 25.59 -8.88
N GLU A 167 18.35 26.06 -9.51
CA GLU A 167 18.64 27.50 -9.70
C GLU A 167 17.51 28.16 -10.53
N LYS A 168 17.03 27.51 -11.57
CA LYS A 168 15.90 27.98 -12.38
C LYS A 168 14.61 28.11 -11.56
N LEU A 169 14.31 27.11 -10.74
CA LEU A 169 13.12 27.12 -9.90
C LEU A 169 13.25 28.16 -8.78
N ASP A 170 14.41 28.32 -8.20
CA ASP A 170 14.69 29.37 -7.22
C ASP A 170 14.55 30.78 -7.81
N ALA A 171 14.93 30.96 -9.07
CA ALA A 171 14.83 32.26 -9.75
C ALA A 171 13.40 32.62 -10.17
N GLY A 172 12.44 31.71 -10.14
CA GLY A 172 11.06 31.95 -10.58
C GLY A 172 10.82 31.38 -11.98
N GLY A 173 11.07 30.09 -12.15
CA GLY A 173 10.79 29.35 -13.36
C GLY A 173 9.37 28.81 -13.42
N SER A 174 9.07 27.99 -14.46
CA SER A 174 7.84 27.21 -14.53
C SER A 174 8.14 25.77 -14.87
N ALA A 175 7.35 24.85 -14.32
CA ALA A 175 7.45 23.43 -14.57
C ALA A 175 6.06 22.79 -14.74
N ALA A 176 5.99 21.79 -15.61
CA ALA A 176 4.81 20.95 -15.79
C ALA A 176 5.12 19.54 -15.28
N ASP A 177 4.22 19.00 -14.46
CA ASP A 177 4.26 17.65 -13.93
C ASP A 177 3.27 16.79 -14.73
N VAL A 178 3.74 16.16 -15.79
CA VAL A 178 2.90 15.41 -16.72
C VAL A 178 2.58 14.03 -16.14
N GLY A 179 1.30 13.77 -15.92
CA GLY A 179 0.85 12.54 -15.24
C GLY A 179 0.99 12.63 -13.72
N CYS A 180 0.83 13.81 -13.15
CA CYS A 180 1.01 14.13 -11.72
C CYS A 180 0.15 13.31 -10.74
N GLY A 181 -0.83 12.53 -11.22
CA GLY A 181 -1.79 11.82 -10.38
C GLY A 181 -2.54 12.78 -9.45
N HIS A 182 -2.42 12.59 -8.14
CA HIS A 182 -3.02 13.49 -7.14
C HIS A 182 -2.14 14.71 -6.79
N GLY A 183 -1.07 14.94 -7.55
CA GLY A 183 -0.26 16.15 -7.47
C GLY A 183 0.75 16.21 -6.32
N VAL A 184 1.13 15.09 -5.72
CA VAL A 184 2.09 15.08 -4.58
C VAL A 184 3.39 15.77 -4.93
N THR A 185 4.02 15.40 -6.04
CA THR A 185 5.26 15.99 -6.53
C THR A 185 5.12 17.45 -6.90
N THR A 186 4.01 17.80 -7.55
CA THR A 186 3.67 19.19 -7.90
C THR A 186 3.55 20.06 -6.64
N ILE A 187 2.86 19.57 -5.60
CA ILE A 187 2.69 20.28 -4.32
C ILE A 187 4.02 20.44 -3.60
N LEU A 188 4.84 19.39 -3.51
CA LEU A 188 6.16 19.45 -2.88
C LEU A 188 7.05 20.49 -3.55
N MET A 189 7.11 20.52 -4.89
CA MET A 189 7.86 21.53 -5.62
C MET A 189 7.32 22.94 -5.41
N ALA A 190 6.00 23.13 -5.45
CA ALA A 190 5.39 24.44 -5.23
C ALA A 190 5.64 24.99 -3.82
N GLN A 191 5.68 24.13 -2.81
CA GLN A 191 6.03 24.52 -1.44
C GLN A 191 7.52 24.89 -1.31
N ALA A 192 8.40 24.15 -1.97
CA ALA A 192 9.85 24.38 -1.92
C ALA A 192 10.29 25.61 -2.71
N PHE A 193 9.62 25.90 -3.84
CA PHE A 193 9.99 26.97 -4.79
C PHE A 193 8.86 27.98 -4.99
N PRO A 194 8.53 28.81 -3.97
CA PRO A 194 7.33 29.68 -3.99
C PRO A 194 7.38 30.82 -5.03
N ARG A 195 8.52 31.03 -5.68
CA ARG A 195 8.68 32.01 -6.77
C ARG A 195 8.38 31.42 -8.15
N SER A 196 8.22 30.10 -8.24
CA SER A 196 7.98 29.36 -9.47
C SER A 196 6.51 28.99 -9.64
N GLU A 197 6.12 28.76 -10.89
CA GLU A 197 4.80 28.30 -11.27
C GLU A 197 4.82 26.81 -11.60
N PHE A 198 3.85 26.08 -11.07
CA PHE A 198 3.72 24.64 -11.30
C PHE A 198 2.32 24.31 -11.82
N VAL A 199 2.26 23.40 -12.78
CA VAL A 199 1.02 22.86 -13.33
C VAL A 199 1.13 21.34 -13.39
N GLY A 200 0.06 20.64 -12.94
CA GLY A 200 -0.02 19.19 -13.00
C GLY A 200 -1.34 18.70 -13.60
#